data_15fb29eec267da183d97e02be62bc9ca
#
_entry.id   15fb29eec267da183d97e02be62bc9ca
#
_cell.length_a   1.000
_cell.length_b   1.000
_cell.length_c   1.000
_cell.angle_alpha   90.00
_cell.angle_beta   90.00
_cell.angle_gamma   90.00
#
_symmetry.space_group_name_H-M   'P 1'
#
loop_
_entity.id
_entity.type
_entity.pdbx_description
1 polymer ?
#
loop_
_entity_poly.entity_id
_entity_poly.type
_entity_poly.pdbx_seq_one_letter_code
_entity_poly.pdbx_strand_id
1 'polypeptide(L)'
;MIRLHRVCKVFESGPMKLPALSDISFAVAKGEFVVLSGASGAGKTTLLRLLYADERASDGEIEVAGFDVTALRRRDVPLLRRSLGIVFQDAKLLSGRTVFENIAFVLRVLGTARRDITPRAFQALKAVGLSSRAQAYPAQLSQGEAQRAALARAIVKSPALLLADEPTGNLDEAMAGEILDLIKDIASRGTTVLFATHQARLAAQLKRRTLRLEGGVLVKDEG
;
A
#
# COMPACT_ATOMS: atom_id res chain seq x y z
N MET A 1 10.21 -2.93 -10.83
CA MET A 1 8.81 -2.72 -10.40
C MET A 1 8.57 -1.27 -9.99
N ILE A 2 9.43 -0.71 -9.17
CA ILE A 2 9.46 0.73 -8.82
C ILE A 2 10.81 1.28 -9.21
N ARG A 3 10.88 2.49 -9.77
CA ARG A 3 12.12 3.24 -10.00
C ARG A 3 11.84 4.72 -9.75
N LEU A 4 12.66 5.34 -8.91
CA LEU A 4 12.68 6.77 -8.66
C LEU A 4 14.06 7.30 -9.02
N HIS A 5 14.10 8.47 -9.66
CA HIS A 5 15.33 9.16 -9.97
C HIS A 5 15.21 10.64 -9.60
N ARG A 6 15.99 11.07 -8.60
CA ARG A 6 16.10 12.44 -8.10
C ARG A 6 14.75 13.09 -7.77
N VAL A 7 13.84 12.31 -7.19
CA VAL A 7 12.46 12.74 -6.92
C VAL A 7 12.41 13.73 -5.77
N CYS A 8 11.79 14.88 -6.02
CA CYS A 8 11.49 15.90 -5.02
C CYS A 8 9.99 16.13 -4.88
N LYS A 9 9.54 16.43 -3.67
CA LYS A 9 8.18 16.89 -3.40
C LYS A 9 8.19 18.08 -2.46
N VAL A 10 7.64 19.19 -2.92
CA VAL A 10 7.42 20.41 -2.13
C VAL A 10 5.91 20.66 -2.10
N PHE A 11 5.36 20.87 -0.92
CA PHE A 11 4.00 21.37 -0.74
C PHE A 11 4.02 22.89 -0.65
N GLU A 12 3.09 23.54 -1.33
CA GLU A 12 2.90 24.98 -1.27
C GLU A 12 1.67 25.30 -0.40
N SER A 13 1.89 26.09 0.66
CA SER A 13 0.84 26.60 1.54
C SER A 13 0.95 28.13 1.59
N GLY A 14 0.26 28.81 0.68
CA GLY A 14 0.43 30.24 0.46
C GLY A 14 1.88 30.58 0.08
N PRO A 15 2.55 31.52 0.77
CA PRO A 15 3.94 31.88 0.47
C PRO A 15 4.96 30.84 0.98
N MET A 16 4.55 29.89 1.84
CA MET A 16 5.44 28.90 2.45
C MET A 16 5.62 27.69 1.54
N LYS A 17 6.88 27.29 1.35
CA LYS A 17 7.28 26.06 0.66
C LYS A 17 7.74 25.05 1.71
N LEU A 18 7.08 23.91 1.78
CA LEU A 18 7.37 22.84 2.73
C LEU A 18 7.95 21.63 1.96
N PRO A 19 9.28 21.44 1.96
CA PRO A 19 9.89 20.28 1.34
C PRO A 19 9.49 19.01 2.13
N ALA A 20 8.90 18.05 1.45
CA ALA A 20 8.49 16.77 2.02
C ALA A 20 9.39 15.63 1.59
N LEU A 21 9.97 15.71 0.38
CA LEU A 21 10.95 14.76 -0.14
C LEU A 21 12.01 15.54 -0.95
N SER A 22 13.27 15.12 -0.80
CA SER A 22 14.42 15.77 -1.46
C SER A 22 15.36 14.70 -2.03
N ASP A 23 15.56 14.75 -3.36
CA ASP A 23 16.51 13.90 -4.11
C ASP A 23 16.39 12.38 -3.84
N ILE A 24 15.18 11.87 -3.82
CA ILE A 24 14.92 10.45 -3.57
C ILE A 24 15.23 9.62 -4.83
N SER A 25 16.17 8.71 -4.72
CA SER A 25 16.55 7.78 -5.80
C SER A 25 16.70 6.37 -5.27
N PHE A 26 15.89 5.42 -5.78
CA PHE A 26 16.01 3.98 -5.52
C PHE A 26 15.25 3.18 -6.57
N ALA A 27 15.48 1.86 -6.57
CA ALA A 27 14.70 0.93 -7.39
C ALA A 27 14.26 -0.28 -6.56
N VAL A 28 13.07 -0.83 -6.85
CA VAL A 28 12.55 -2.08 -6.29
C VAL A 28 12.31 -3.05 -7.42
N ALA A 29 12.88 -4.24 -7.32
CA ALA A 29 12.71 -5.30 -8.31
C ALA A 29 11.31 -5.95 -8.24
N LYS A 30 10.91 -6.67 -9.29
CA LYS A 30 9.66 -7.44 -9.26
C LYS A 30 9.80 -8.62 -8.29
N GLY A 31 8.78 -8.82 -7.45
CA GLY A 31 8.76 -9.87 -6.42
C GLY A 31 9.57 -9.54 -5.17
N GLU A 32 10.21 -8.36 -5.12
CA GLU A 32 10.98 -7.94 -3.95
C GLU A 32 10.06 -7.46 -2.82
N PHE A 33 10.42 -7.78 -1.57
CA PHE A 33 9.80 -7.23 -0.37
C PHE A 33 10.76 -6.21 0.24
N VAL A 34 10.38 -4.94 0.21
CA VAL A 34 11.17 -3.82 0.72
C VAL A 34 10.44 -3.15 1.86
N VAL A 35 11.17 -2.82 2.92
CA VAL A 35 10.67 -2.04 4.06
C VAL A 35 11.05 -0.58 3.87
N LEU A 36 10.09 0.32 3.97
CA LEU A 36 10.29 1.77 4.01
C LEU A 36 10.17 2.23 5.46
N SER A 37 11.29 2.47 6.11
CA SER A 37 11.37 2.86 7.52
C SER A 37 11.63 4.34 7.70
N GLY A 38 11.25 4.90 8.84
CA GLY A 38 11.50 6.29 9.21
C GLY A 38 10.52 6.79 10.27
N ALA A 39 10.89 7.82 11.00
CA ALA A 39 10.04 8.44 12.01
C ALA A 39 8.70 8.93 11.42
N SER A 40 7.73 9.24 12.29
CA SER A 40 6.53 9.94 11.86
C SER A 40 6.92 11.30 11.24
N GLY A 41 6.30 11.65 10.10
CA GLY A 41 6.67 12.86 9.36
C GLY A 41 7.91 12.73 8.46
N ALA A 42 8.60 11.59 8.41
CA ALA A 42 9.80 11.42 7.57
C ALA A 42 9.54 11.45 6.04
N GLY A 43 8.29 11.50 5.60
CA GLY A 43 7.93 11.53 4.18
C GLY A 43 7.41 10.20 3.61
N LYS A 44 7.28 9.12 4.41
CA LYS A 44 6.86 7.78 3.94
C LYS A 44 5.51 7.80 3.21
N THR A 45 4.47 8.34 3.84
CA THR A 45 3.14 8.46 3.25
C THR A 45 3.15 9.34 1.99
N THR A 46 3.93 10.43 1.99
CA THR A 46 4.10 11.28 0.79
C THR A 46 4.73 10.49 -0.34
N LEU A 47 5.77 9.71 -0.07
CA LEU A 47 6.40 8.86 -1.06
C LEU A 47 5.40 7.84 -1.64
N LEU A 48 4.65 7.14 -0.77
CA LEU A 48 3.62 6.20 -1.25
C LEU A 48 2.56 6.91 -2.11
N ARG A 49 2.10 8.12 -1.72
CA ARG A 49 1.13 8.91 -2.51
C ARG A 49 1.63 9.25 -3.90
N LEU A 50 2.93 9.52 -4.05
CA LEU A 50 3.53 9.71 -5.37
C LEU A 50 3.44 8.41 -6.19
N LEU A 51 3.75 7.24 -5.60
CA LEU A 51 3.77 5.95 -6.31
C LEU A 51 2.41 5.53 -6.86
N TYR A 52 1.29 5.88 -6.18
CA TYR A 52 -0.05 5.60 -6.70
C TYR A 52 -0.75 6.81 -7.32
N ALA A 53 0.02 7.85 -7.65
CA ALA A 53 -0.44 9.07 -8.33
C ALA A 53 -1.62 9.77 -7.59
N ASP A 54 -1.56 9.84 -6.25
CA ASP A 54 -2.44 10.68 -5.44
C ASP A 54 -1.87 12.09 -5.30
N GLU A 55 -0.54 12.17 -5.30
CA GLU A 55 0.26 13.38 -5.38
C GLU A 55 1.13 13.37 -6.63
N ARG A 56 1.60 14.54 -7.04
CA ARG A 56 2.58 14.68 -8.12
C ARG A 56 3.92 15.08 -7.54
N ALA A 57 4.99 14.53 -8.10
CA ALA A 57 6.33 15.01 -7.83
C ALA A 57 6.48 16.48 -8.27
N SER A 58 7.30 17.23 -7.55
CA SER A 58 7.68 18.58 -7.95
C SER A 58 8.86 18.56 -8.93
N ASP A 59 9.71 17.53 -8.85
CA ASP A 59 10.84 17.28 -9.77
C ASP A 59 11.24 15.81 -9.72
N GLY A 60 12.03 15.36 -10.71
CA GLY A 60 12.49 13.98 -10.85
C GLY A 60 11.53 13.07 -11.60
N GLU A 61 11.90 11.79 -11.70
CA GLU A 61 11.20 10.78 -12.50
C GLU A 61 10.71 9.61 -11.63
N ILE A 62 9.49 9.15 -11.87
CA ILE A 62 8.87 8.03 -11.14
C ILE A 62 8.29 7.03 -12.15
N GLU A 63 8.79 5.79 -12.09
CA GLU A 63 8.22 4.66 -12.82
C GLU A 63 7.65 3.64 -11.83
N VAL A 64 6.39 3.22 -12.01
CA VAL A 64 5.71 2.21 -11.19
C VAL A 64 4.96 1.24 -12.07
N ALA A 65 5.26 -0.06 -11.95
CA ALA A 65 4.61 -1.14 -12.69
C ALA A 65 4.61 -0.91 -14.23
N GLY A 66 5.65 -0.26 -14.76
CA GLY A 66 5.79 0.07 -16.18
C GLY A 66 5.08 1.36 -16.62
N PHE A 67 4.48 2.10 -15.69
CA PHE A 67 3.90 3.42 -15.96
C PHE A 67 4.89 4.52 -15.58
N ASP A 68 5.12 5.47 -16.47
CA ASP A 68 5.73 6.76 -16.12
C ASP A 68 4.70 7.59 -15.34
N VAL A 69 4.84 7.61 -14.01
CA VAL A 69 3.89 8.30 -13.11
C VAL A 69 4.04 9.81 -13.21
N THR A 70 5.23 10.31 -13.56
CA THR A 70 5.53 11.74 -13.66
C THR A 70 4.75 12.36 -14.83
N ALA A 71 4.72 11.66 -15.98
CA ALA A 71 4.02 12.09 -17.18
C ALA A 71 2.55 11.62 -17.24
N LEU A 72 2.06 10.88 -16.22
CA LEU A 72 0.74 10.23 -16.24
C LEU A 72 -0.39 11.26 -16.25
N ARG A 73 -1.28 11.17 -17.26
CA ARG A 73 -2.46 12.03 -17.32
C ARG A 73 -3.52 11.58 -16.33
N ARG A 74 -4.31 12.49 -15.79
CA ARG A 74 -5.39 12.19 -14.81
C ARG A 74 -6.31 11.06 -15.25
N ARG A 75 -6.65 10.97 -16.54
CA ARG A 75 -7.52 9.93 -17.12
C ARG A 75 -6.89 8.54 -17.08
N ASP A 76 -5.55 8.45 -17.03
CA ASP A 76 -4.79 7.20 -17.08
C ASP A 76 -4.41 6.68 -15.67
N VAL A 77 -4.57 7.52 -14.62
CA VAL A 77 -4.34 7.13 -13.20
C VAL A 77 -5.11 5.87 -12.79
N PRO A 78 -6.40 5.67 -13.18
CA PRO A 78 -7.09 4.42 -12.88
C PRO A 78 -6.42 3.17 -13.44
N LEU A 79 -5.69 3.26 -14.57
CA LEU A 79 -4.97 2.13 -15.15
C LEU A 79 -3.79 1.71 -14.26
N LEU A 80 -2.99 2.68 -13.80
CA LEU A 80 -1.95 2.43 -12.81
C LEU A 80 -2.53 1.79 -11.54
N ARG A 81 -3.57 2.40 -10.95
CA ARG A 81 -4.17 1.93 -9.69
C ARG A 81 -4.80 0.53 -9.80
N ARG A 82 -5.15 0.07 -11.01
CA ARG A 82 -5.59 -1.32 -11.24
C ARG A 82 -4.50 -2.35 -10.96
N SER A 83 -3.24 -2.02 -11.23
CA SER A 83 -2.09 -2.92 -10.98
C SER A 83 -1.61 -2.91 -9.53
N LEU A 84 -2.06 -1.94 -8.71
CA LEU A 84 -1.60 -1.73 -7.35
C LEU A 84 -2.61 -2.22 -6.32
N GLY A 85 -2.17 -2.95 -5.29
CA GLY A 85 -2.89 -3.11 -4.02
C GLY A 85 -2.45 -2.01 -3.06
N ILE A 86 -3.38 -1.36 -2.36
CA ILE A 86 -3.05 -0.31 -1.40
C ILE A 86 -3.75 -0.64 -0.07
N VAL A 87 -2.97 -0.70 1.00
CA VAL A 87 -3.45 -0.83 2.37
C VAL A 87 -3.02 0.40 3.14
N PHE A 88 -3.96 1.10 3.74
CA PHE A 88 -3.74 2.29 4.54
C PHE A 88 -3.69 1.94 6.02
N GLN A 89 -3.11 2.80 6.83
CA GLN A 89 -3.12 2.71 8.29
C GLN A 89 -4.55 2.63 8.83
N ASP A 90 -5.43 3.52 8.38
CA ASP A 90 -6.87 3.39 8.57
C ASP A 90 -7.41 2.53 7.43
N ALA A 91 -8.07 1.43 7.73
CA ALA A 91 -8.54 0.46 6.74
C ALA A 91 -9.35 1.06 5.58
N LYS A 92 -9.91 2.28 5.74
CA LYS A 92 -10.70 3.04 4.75
C LYS A 92 -11.74 2.17 4.05
N LEU A 93 -12.46 1.35 4.82
CA LEU A 93 -13.57 0.57 4.32
C LEU A 93 -14.78 1.47 4.05
N LEU A 94 -15.58 1.10 3.06
CA LEU A 94 -16.85 1.76 2.76
C LEU A 94 -17.85 1.41 3.85
N SER A 95 -18.19 2.37 4.72
CA SER A 95 -18.99 2.16 5.93
C SER A 95 -20.41 1.65 5.65
N GLY A 96 -21.02 2.10 4.56
CA GLY A 96 -22.35 1.66 4.12
C GLY A 96 -22.39 0.33 3.36
N ARG A 97 -21.31 -0.44 3.38
CA ARG A 97 -21.20 -1.73 2.68
C ARG A 97 -20.65 -2.79 3.61
N THR A 98 -21.10 -4.04 3.44
CA THR A 98 -20.55 -5.20 4.15
C THR A 98 -19.09 -5.44 3.76
N VAL A 99 -18.38 -6.27 4.52
CA VAL A 99 -17.01 -6.71 4.19
C VAL A 99 -16.96 -7.35 2.80
N PHE A 100 -17.89 -8.25 2.51
CA PHE A 100 -18.01 -8.86 1.19
C PHE A 100 -18.21 -7.81 0.09
N GLU A 101 -19.11 -6.86 0.30
CA GLU A 101 -19.40 -5.82 -0.69
C GLU A 101 -18.21 -4.87 -0.90
N ASN A 102 -17.42 -4.57 0.13
CA ASN A 102 -16.18 -3.81 0.02
C ASN A 102 -15.18 -4.48 -0.94
N ILE A 103 -15.07 -5.80 -0.89
CA ILE A 103 -14.17 -6.57 -1.76
C ILE A 103 -14.79 -6.73 -3.15
N ALA A 104 -16.07 -7.11 -3.24
CA ALA A 104 -16.77 -7.29 -4.49
C ALA A 104 -16.85 -5.99 -5.31
N PHE A 105 -16.88 -4.82 -4.64
CA PHE A 105 -16.87 -3.53 -5.30
C PHE A 105 -15.64 -3.34 -6.19
N VAL A 106 -14.46 -3.73 -5.71
CA VAL A 106 -13.22 -3.64 -6.51
C VAL A 106 -13.34 -4.45 -7.79
N LEU A 107 -13.84 -5.69 -7.69
CA LEU A 107 -14.02 -6.56 -8.85
C LEU A 107 -15.03 -6.01 -9.85
N ARG A 108 -16.12 -5.38 -9.36
CA ARG A 108 -17.12 -4.71 -10.22
C ARG A 108 -16.51 -3.54 -10.99
N VAL A 109 -15.74 -2.68 -10.30
CA VAL A 109 -15.04 -1.53 -10.92
C VAL A 109 -14.02 -1.98 -11.97
N LEU A 110 -13.43 -3.17 -11.79
CA LEU A 110 -12.50 -3.77 -12.74
C LEU A 110 -13.19 -4.45 -13.93
N GLY A 111 -14.53 -4.49 -13.97
CA GLY A 111 -15.27 -5.16 -15.04
C GLY A 111 -15.24 -6.67 -14.98
N THR A 112 -14.97 -7.26 -13.80
CA THR A 112 -15.01 -8.72 -13.62
C THR A 112 -16.39 -9.26 -13.92
N ALA A 113 -16.47 -10.38 -14.66
CA ALA A 113 -17.74 -11.03 -14.99
C ALA A 113 -18.53 -11.36 -13.73
N ARG A 114 -19.86 -11.14 -13.74
CA ARG A 114 -20.73 -11.30 -12.56
C ARG A 114 -20.56 -12.66 -11.87
N ARG A 115 -20.43 -13.74 -12.65
CA ARG A 115 -20.23 -15.12 -12.17
C ARG A 115 -18.95 -15.31 -11.35
N ASP A 116 -17.90 -14.48 -11.61
CA ASP A 116 -16.58 -14.63 -11.00
C ASP A 116 -16.39 -13.74 -9.76
N ILE A 117 -17.29 -12.75 -9.54
CA ILE A 117 -17.17 -11.81 -8.42
C ILE A 117 -17.28 -12.53 -7.07
N THR A 118 -18.35 -13.32 -6.89
CA THR A 118 -18.60 -14.01 -5.62
C THR A 118 -17.50 -15.01 -5.25
N PRO A 119 -17.09 -15.93 -6.14
CA PRO A 119 -15.99 -16.86 -5.81
C PRO A 119 -14.69 -16.14 -5.48
N ARG A 120 -14.30 -15.13 -6.26
CA ARG A 120 -13.05 -14.38 -6.01
C ARG A 120 -13.10 -13.57 -4.73
N ALA A 121 -14.23 -12.93 -4.42
CA ALA A 121 -14.40 -12.19 -3.17
C ALA A 121 -14.30 -13.12 -1.95
N PHE A 122 -14.96 -14.29 -1.99
CA PHE A 122 -14.85 -15.27 -0.91
C PHE A 122 -13.46 -15.90 -0.80
N GLN A 123 -12.76 -16.11 -1.91
CA GLN A 123 -11.36 -16.56 -1.89
C GLN A 123 -10.46 -15.54 -1.19
N ALA A 124 -10.65 -14.24 -1.46
CA ALA A 124 -9.90 -13.18 -0.78
C ALA A 124 -10.24 -13.12 0.72
N LEU A 125 -11.52 -13.27 1.10
CA LEU A 125 -11.94 -13.35 2.50
C LEU A 125 -11.33 -14.55 3.23
N LYS A 126 -11.31 -15.70 2.58
CA LYS A 126 -10.70 -16.93 3.12
C LYS A 126 -9.20 -16.74 3.35
N ALA A 127 -8.50 -16.09 2.40
CA ALA A 127 -7.07 -15.85 2.50
C ALA A 127 -6.67 -15.00 3.71
N VAL A 128 -7.58 -14.17 4.22
CA VAL A 128 -7.35 -13.32 5.42
C VAL A 128 -8.13 -13.78 6.66
N GLY A 129 -8.76 -14.97 6.61
CA GLY A 129 -9.49 -15.54 7.75
C GLY A 129 -10.81 -14.83 8.11
N LEU A 130 -11.45 -14.14 7.16
CA LEU A 130 -12.67 -13.35 7.40
C LEU A 130 -13.95 -13.93 6.75
N SER A 131 -13.97 -15.22 6.38
CA SER A 131 -15.13 -15.82 5.74
C SER A 131 -16.42 -15.71 6.57
N SER A 132 -16.33 -15.86 7.89
CA SER A 132 -17.46 -15.74 8.82
C SER A 132 -17.96 -14.30 9.01
N ARG A 133 -17.13 -13.32 8.65
CA ARG A 133 -17.43 -11.87 8.76
C ARG A 133 -17.90 -11.24 7.45
N ALA A 134 -18.14 -12.04 6.42
CA ALA A 134 -18.50 -11.54 5.09
C ALA A 134 -19.67 -10.57 5.08
N GLN A 135 -20.69 -10.80 5.91
CA GLN A 135 -21.89 -9.97 6.02
C GLN A 135 -21.80 -8.86 7.08
N ALA A 136 -20.70 -8.79 7.85
CA ALA A 136 -20.51 -7.75 8.84
C ALA A 136 -20.27 -6.39 8.17
N TYR A 137 -20.72 -5.32 8.80
CA TYR A 137 -20.39 -3.95 8.41
C TYR A 137 -19.08 -3.51 9.09
N PRO A 138 -18.33 -2.53 8.53
CA PRO A 138 -17.08 -2.06 9.12
C PRO A 138 -17.17 -1.66 10.59
N ALA A 139 -18.29 -1.06 11.02
CA ALA A 139 -18.51 -0.69 12.41
C ALA A 139 -18.63 -1.88 13.39
N GLN A 140 -18.80 -3.09 12.89
CA GLN A 140 -18.92 -4.33 13.67
C GLN A 140 -17.60 -5.11 13.74
N LEU A 141 -16.52 -4.57 13.15
CA LEU A 141 -15.22 -5.21 13.10
C LEU A 141 -14.29 -4.67 14.19
N SER A 142 -13.45 -5.54 14.74
CA SER A 142 -12.26 -5.10 15.45
C SER A 142 -11.27 -4.40 14.51
N GLN A 143 -10.30 -3.66 15.03
CA GLN A 143 -9.28 -2.99 14.22
C GLN A 143 -8.49 -4.00 13.38
N GLY A 144 -8.10 -5.15 13.95
CA GLY A 144 -7.42 -6.21 13.21
C GLY A 144 -8.30 -6.84 12.11
N GLU A 145 -9.60 -7.07 12.37
CA GLU A 145 -10.54 -7.53 11.35
C GLU A 145 -10.72 -6.51 10.22
N ALA A 146 -10.83 -5.22 10.56
CA ALA A 146 -10.92 -4.15 9.57
C ALA A 146 -9.66 -4.08 8.69
N GLN A 147 -8.49 -4.26 9.29
CA GLN A 147 -7.23 -4.26 8.55
C GLN A 147 -7.07 -5.50 7.66
N ARG A 148 -7.49 -6.69 8.14
CA ARG A 148 -7.57 -7.90 7.29
C ARG A 148 -8.56 -7.71 6.14
N ALA A 149 -9.69 -7.06 6.34
CA ALA A 149 -10.65 -6.76 5.28
C ALA A 149 -10.06 -5.76 4.24
N ALA A 150 -9.31 -4.75 4.69
CA ALA A 150 -8.59 -3.84 3.79
C ALA A 150 -7.53 -4.58 2.96
N LEU A 151 -6.82 -5.52 3.58
CA LEU A 151 -5.85 -6.37 2.89
C LEU A 151 -6.54 -7.27 1.85
N ALA A 152 -7.64 -7.94 2.20
CA ALA A 152 -8.43 -8.73 1.26
C ALA A 152 -8.91 -7.90 0.06
N ARG A 153 -9.39 -6.67 0.31
CA ARG A 153 -9.77 -5.72 -0.73
C ARG A 153 -8.60 -5.33 -1.65
N ALA A 154 -7.40 -5.18 -1.08
CA ALA A 154 -6.21 -4.83 -1.85
C ALA A 154 -5.74 -5.99 -2.76
N ILE A 155 -5.82 -7.24 -2.27
CA ILE A 155 -5.29 -8.41 -2.98
C ILE A 155 -6.28 -9.11 -3.91
N VAL A 156 -7.59 -8.86 -3.81
CA VAL A 156 -8.64 -9.57 -4.59
C VAL A 156 -8.42 -9.50 -6.11
N LYS A 157 -7.70 -8.49 -6.57
CA LYS A 157 -7.33 -8.28 -7.97
C LYS A 157 -5.97 -8.86 -8.36
N SER A 158 -5.29 -9.59 -7.46
CA SER A 158 -3.94 -10.13 -7.66
C SER A 158 -2.96 -9.05 -8.14
N PRO A 159 -2.72 -7.99 -7.33
CA PRO A 159 -1.91 -6.86 -7.75
C PRO A 159 -0.46 -7.26 -7.97
N ALA A 160 0.22 -6.61 -8.93
CA ALA A 160 1.65 -6.80 -9.14
C ALA A 160 2.50 -6.16 -8.03
N LEU A 161 1.97 -5.10 -7.39
CA LEU A 161 2.62 -4.35 -6.32
C LEU A 161 1.61 -4.06 -5.20
N LEU A 162 1.98 -4.39 -3.97
CA LEU A 162 1.27 -4.02 -2.74
C LEU A 162 2.01 -2.88 -2.04
N LEU A 163 1.35 -1.75 -1.90
CA LEU A 163 1.79 -0.62 -1.10
C LEU A 163 1.07 -0.66 0.25
N ALA A 164 1.80 -0.82 1.33
CA ALA A 164 1.24 -0.89 2.68
C ALA A 164 1.76 0.29 3.52
N ASP A 165 0.88 1.24 3.82
CA ASP A 165 1.19 2.44 4.61
C ASP A 165 0.82 2.21 6.06
N GLU A 166 1.80 1.88 6.89
CA GLU A 166 1.66 1.61 8.33
C GLU A 166 0.51 0.64 8.67
N PRO A 167 0.39 -0.52 8.00
CA PRO A 167 -0.78 -1.39 8.12
C PRO A 167 -0.97 -2.02 9.49
N THR A 168 0.02 -1.86 10.37
CA THR A 168 0.03 -2.38 11.75
C THR A 168 0.07 -1.27 12.81
N GLY A 169 0.01 0.00 12.39
CA GLY A 169 0.27 1.14 13.28
C GLY A 169 -0.73 1.30 14.44
N ASN A 170 -1.96 0.81 14.28
CA ASN A 170 -3.04 0.90 15.27
C ASN A 170 -3.37 -0.45 15.92
N LEU A 171 -2.50 -1.46 15.79
CA LEU A 171 -2.73 -2.83 16.25
C LEU A 171 -1.80 -3.17 17.42
N ASP A 172 -2.26 -4.05 18.30
CA ASP A 172 -1.38 -4.68 19.27
C ASP A 172 -0.37 -5.62 18.60
N GLU A 173 0.62 -6.08 19.37
CA GLU A 173 1.74 -6.88 18.84
C GLU A 173 1.28 -8.21 18.23
N ALA A 174 0.27 -8.86 18.82
CA ALA A 174 -0.26 -10.13 18.30
C ALA A 174 -0.98 -9.94 16.97
N MET A 175 -1.91 -8.98 16.88
CA MET A 175 -2.61 -8.66 15.64
C MET A 175 -1.67 -8.13 14.56
N ALA A 176 -0.67 -7.34 14.94
CA ALA A 176 0.36 -6.87 14.00
C ALA A 176 1.14 -8.04 13.40
N GLY A 177 1.48 -9.06 14.21
CA GLY A 177 2.10 -10.30 13.75
C GLY A 177 1.25 -11.01 12.69
N GLU A 178 -0.05 -11.19 12.94
CA GLU A 178 -0.96 -11.81 11.97
C GLU A 178 -1.01 -11.06 10.63
N ILE A 179 -1.10 -9.73 10.65
CA ILE A 179 -1.09 -8.92 9.43
C ILE A 179 0.23 -9.07 8.66
N LEU A 180 1.35 -9.09 9.37
CA LEU A 180 2.65 -9.28 8.76
C LEU A 180 2.79 -10.64 8.09
N ASP A 181 2.31 -11.70 8.72
CA ASP A 181 2.37 -13.04 8.17
C ASP A 181 1.50 -13.17 6.92
N LEU A 182 0.33 -12.53 6.90
CA LEU A 182 -0.49 -12.42 5.68
C LEU A 182 0.24 -11.67 4.56
N ILE A 183 0.93 -10.56 4.87
CA ILE A 183 1.69 -9.81 3.86
C ILE A 183 2.89 -10.61 3.35
N LYS A 184 3.61 -11.35 4.22
CA LYS A 184 4.68 -12.27 3.81
C LYS A 184 4.16 -13.37 2.88
N ASP A 185 3.00 -13.93 3.19
CA ASP A 185 2.32 -14.94 2.37
C ASP A 185 1.97 -14.40 0.96
N ILE A 186 1.50 -13.15 0.88
CA ILE A 186 1.22 -12.46 -0.38
C ILE A 186 2.52 -12.26 -1.17
N ALA A 187 3.60 -11.84 -0.51
CA ALA A 187 4.90 -11.65 -1.13
C ALA A 187 5.50 -12.97 -1.64
N SER A 188 5.36 -14.07 -0.89
CA SER A 188 5.86 -15.40 -1.28
C SER A 188 5.23 -15.93 -2.57
N ARG A 189 4.04 -15.44 -2.91
CA ARG A 189 3.32 -15.74 -4.16
C ARG A 189 3.73 -14.84 -5.33
N GLY A 190 4.78 -14.03 -5.17
CA GLY A 190 5.38 -13.21 -6.22
C GLY A 190 4.87 -11.77 -6.31
N THR A 191 3.99 -11.32 -5.41
CA THR A 191 3.61 -9.91 -5.33
C THR A 191 4.78 -9.10 -4.79
N THR A 192 5.16 -8.01 -5.47
CA THR A 192 6.12 -7.04 -4.94
C THR A 192 5.49 -6.30 -3.77
N VAL A 193 6.23 -6.06 -2.69
CA VAL A 193 5.71 -5.37 -1.49
C VAL A 193 6.61 -4.20 -1.13
N LEU A 194 6.01 -3.03 -0.95
CA LEU A 194 6.63 -1.89 -0.28
C LEU A 194 5.85 -1.62 1.02
N PHE A 195 6.48 -1.94 2.14
CA PHE A 195 5.89 -1.89 3.47
C PHE A 195 6.45 -0.70 4.26
N ALA A 196 5.65 0.34 4.46
CA ALA A 196 6.04 1.50 5.24
C ALA A 196 5.73 1.30 6.74
N THR A 197 6.69 1.64 7.60
CA THR A 197 6.51 1.61 9.06
C THR A 197 7.41 2.63 9.76
N HIS A 198 6.93 3.18 10.87
CA HIS A 198 7.75 3.96 11.79
C HIS A 198 8.35 3.10 12.93
N GLN A 199 7.93 1.85 13.06
CA GLN A 199 8.39 0.94 14.10
C GLN A 199 9.73 0.29 13.70
N ALA A 200 10.85 0.84 14.20
CA ALA A 200 12.19 0.34 13.88
C ALA A 200 12.39 -1.14 14.26
N ARG A 201 11.81 -1.57 15.40
CA ARG A 201 11.85 -2.98 15.85
C ARG A 201 11.20 -3.90 14.82
N LEU A 202 10.05 -3.51 14.30
CA LEU A 202 9.32 -4.28 13.29
C LEU A 202 10.09 -4.37 11.97
N ALA A 203 10.67 -3.25 11.53
CA ALA A 203 11.53 -3.22 10.34
C ALA A 203 12.71 -4.19 10.47
N ALA A 204 13.39 -4.20 11.63
CA ALA A 204 14.51 -5.10 11.91
C ALA A 204 14.09 -6.58 11.94
N GLN A 205 12.91 -6.89 12.52
CA GLN A 205 12.38 -8.26 12.60
C GLN A 205 12.05 -8.86 11.23
N LEU A 206 11.67 -8.04 10.26
CA LEU A 206 11.35 -8.49 8.91
C LEU A 206 12.55 -9.04 8.15
N LYS A 207 13.78 -8.65 8.49
CA LYS A 207 15.04 -9.10 7.84
C LYS A 207 14.94 -8.97 6.30
N ARG A 208 14.48 -7.83 5.84
CA ARG A 208 14.30 -7.48 4.43
C ARG A 208 15.07 -6.20 4.11
N ARG A 209 15.37 -5.99 2.85
CA ARG A 209 15.94 -4.74 2.38
C ARG A 209 15.15 -3.56 2.94
N THR A 210 15.85 -2.60 3.52
CA THR A 210 15.24 -1.47 4.22
C THR A 210 15.74 -0.17 3.63
N LEU A 211 14.78 0.63 3.15
CA LEU A 211 14.96 2.02 2.76
C LEU A 211 14.61 2.90 3.96
N ARG A 212 15.57 3.69 4.45
CA ARG A 212 15.34 4.56 5.60
C ARG A 212 15.24 6.01 5.18
N LEU A 213 14.08 6.61 5.50
CA LEU A 213 13.81 8.03 5.29
C LEU A 213 14.00 8.81 6.59
N GLU A 214 14.71 9.94 6.51
CA GLU A 214 14.83 10.93 7.57
C GLU A 214 14.67 12.32 7.00
N GLY A 215 13.71 13.12 7.51
CA GLY A 215 13.49 14.50 7.07
C GLY A 215 13.27 14.64 5.55
N GLY A 216 12.65 13.66 4.92
CA GLY A 216 12.40 13.68 3.46
C GLY A 216 13.59 13.24 2.60
N VAL A 217 14.68 12.73 3.18
CA VAL A 217 15.87 12.26 2.47
C VAL A 217 16.03 10.76 2.68
N LEU A 218 16.48 10.02 1.67
CA LEU A 218 16.86 8.62 1.79
C LEU A 218 18.28 8.53 2.36
N VAL A 219 18.38 8.15 3.64
CA VAL A 219 19.69 8.09 4.34
C VAL A 219 20.33 6.71 4.31
N LYS A 220 19.55 5.66 4.00
CA LYS A 220 20.04 4.28 3.99
C LYS A 220 19.23 3.43 3.01
N ASP A 221 19.95 2.54 2.30
CA ASP A 221 19.40 1.48 1.45
C ASP A 221 20.23 0.21 1.73
N GLU A 222 19.68 -0.68 2.57
CA GLU A 222 20.39 -1.89 3.02
C GLU A 222 19.55 -3.11 2.71
N GLY A 223 20.14 -4.06 1.98
CA GLY A 223 19.62 -5.37 1.64
C GLY A 223 20.41 -6.50 2.28
#